data_1df4a9d8d85353e9b1b87169adbb67ab
#
_entry.id   1df4a9d8d85353e9b1b87169adbb67ab
#
_cell.length_a   1.000
_cell.length_b   1.000
_cell.length_c   1.000
_cell.angle_alpha   90.00
_cell.angle_beta   90.00
_cell.angle_gamma   90.00
#
_symmetry.space_group_name_H-M   'P 1'
#
loop_
_entity.id
_entity.type
_entity.pdbx_description
1 polymer ?
#
loop_
_entity_poly.entity_id
_entity_poly.type
_entity_poly.pdbx_seq_one_letter_code
_entity_poly.pdbx_strand_id
1 'polypeptide(L)'
;MLDFFAFVFWVVLLALLGCLVTLQTKTVISSAISLSTLDENLGADLNEQPDPDGRKDSLDSPNRRFAQAAQRPPMTYYPAAGSGVAEVKVILSGFIIRGFLGFKTLVAKTIGLILSVASGLSLGKEGPLVHIASCIGNVACRIFEKYSSNDAKRREILSASAASGVAVAFGSPIGGVLFSLEEVSYYFPPKTLFRTFFCCIVSLLSSPAHHVANIA
;
A
#
# COMPACT_ATOMS: atom_id res chain seq x y z
N MET A 1 -31.44 -29.28 -0.94
CA MET A 1 -30.48 -29.38 -2.06
C MET A 1 -30.48 -28.13 -2.95
N LEU A 2 -31.63 -27.64 -3.37
CA LEU A 2 -31.74 -26.43 -4.21
C LEU A 2 -31.12 -25.20 -3.54
N ASP A 3 -31.33 -25.00 -2.25
CA ASP A 3 -30.78 -23.86 -1.50
C ASP A 3 -29.24 -23.90 -1.45
N PHE A 4 -28.64 -25.08 -1.37
CA PHE A 4 -27.17 -25.23 -1.41
C PHE A 4 -26.62 -24.81 -2.77
N PHE A 5 -27.22 -25.26 -3.87
CA PHE A 5 -26.78 -24.87 -5.21
C PHE A 5 -26.98 -23.36 -5.47
N ALA A 6 -28.07 -22.79 -4.99
CA ALA A 6 -28.30 -21.36 -5.07
C ALA A 6 -27.24 -20.57 -4.29
N PHE A 7 -26.89 -21.00 -3.07
CA PHE A 7 -25.85 -20.39 -2.27
C PHE A 7 -24.49 -20.43 -2.99
N VAL A 8 -24.07 -21.61 -3.47
CA VAL A 8 -22.82 -21.78 -4.19
C VAL A 8 -22.78 -20.88 -5.45
N PHE A 9 -23.88 -20.82 -6.18
CA PHE A 9 -23.97 -19.93 -7.35
C PHE A 9 -23.73 -18.46 -6.99
N TRP A 10 -24.37 -17.95 -5.93
CA TRP A 10 -24.19 -16.59 -5.46
C TRP A 10 -22.76 -16.31 -5.00
N VAL A 11 -22.14 -17.21 -4.24
CA VAL A 11 -20.75 -17.11 -3.79
C VAL A 11 -19.80 -16.98 -4.98
N VAL A 12 -19.94 -17.86 -5.97
CA VAL A 12 -19.08 -17.85 -7.18
C VAL A 12 -19.32 -16.58 -7.98
N LEU A 13 -20.56 -16.15 -8.15
CA LEU A 13 -20.91 -14.93 -8.88
C LEU A 13 -20.28 -13.68 -8.24
N LEU A 14 -20.38 -13.53 -6.92
CA LEU A 14 -19.79 -12.41 -6.18
C LEU A 14 -18.26 -12.43 -6.23
N ALA A 15 -17.64 -13.60 -6.13
CA ALA A 15 -16.20 -13.76 -6.24
C ALA A 15 -15.68 -13.38 -7.64
N LEU A 16 -16.40 -13.78 -8.70
CA LEU A 16 -16.06 -13.42 -10.08
C LEU A 16 -16.20 -11.90 -10.31
N LEU A 17 -17.25 -11.28 -9.79
CA LEU A 17 -17.41 -9.82 -9.86
C LEU A 17 -16.28 -9.08 -9.14
N GLY A 18 -15.87 -9.52 -7.97
CA GLY A 18 -14.72 -8.98 -7.24
C GLY A 18 -13.42 -9.10 -8.04
N CYS A 19 -13.21 -10.25 -8.70
CA CYS A 19 -12.06 -10.46 -9.56
C CYS A 19 -12.07 -9.50 -10.77
N LEU A 20 -13.21 -9.34 -11.44
CA LEU A 20 -13.34 -8.41 -12.58
C LEU A 20 -13.04 -6.96 -12.19
N VAL A 21 -13.52 -6.51 -11.02
CA VAL A 21 -13.23 -5.16 -10.53
C VAL A 21 -11.73 -4.96 -10.28
N THR A 22 -11.04 -5.95 -9.70
CA THR A 22 -9.59 -5.86 -9.49
C THR A 22 -8.80 -5.87 -10.78
N LEU A 23 -9.23 -6.64 -11.78
CA LEU A 23 -8.59 -6.68 -13.10
C LEU A 23 -8.69 -5.34 -13.87
N GLN A 24 -9.72 -4.53 -13.62
CA GLN A 24 -9.84 -3.20 -14.23
C GLN A 24 -8.77 -2.21 -13.74
N THR A 25 -8.07 -2.50 -12.65
CA THR A 25 -6.99 -1.64 -12.12
C THR A 25 -5.62 -1.91 -12.73
N LYS A 26 -5.57 -2.66 -13.84
CA LYS A 26 -4.32 -2.97 -14.53
C LYS A 26 -3.48 -1.72 -14.81
N THR A 27 -2.27 -1.68 -14.26
CA THR A 27 -1.26 -0.66 -14.57
C THR A 27 -0.03 -1.32 -15.17
N VAL A 28 0.56 -0.68 -16.16
CA VAL A 28 1.79 -1.15 -16.79
C VAL A 28 2.92 -0.29 -16.26
N ILE A 29 3.85 -0.90 -15.55
CA ILE A 29 5.06 -0.24 -15.06
C ILE A 29 6.14 -0.46 -16.10
N SER A 30 6.63 0.63 -16.70
CA SER A 30 7.80 0.58 -17.57
C SER A 30 9.03 0.21 -16.73
N SER A 31 9.77 -0.80 -17.15
CA SER A 31 10.95 -1.33 -16.45
C SER A 31 12.02 -0.26 -16.20
N ALA A 32 12.09 0.75 -17.06
CA ALA A 32 13.04 1.87 -16.92
C ALA A 32 12.80 2.73 -15.65
N ILE A 33 11.55 2.86 -15.20
CA ILE A 33 11.20 3.66 -14.01
C ILE A 33 11.50 2.89 -12.71
N SER A 34 11.34 1.57 -12.72
CA SER A 34 11.65 0.69 -11.58
C SER A 34 13.15 0.66 -11.27
N LEU A 35 14.01 0.82 -12.26
CA LEU A 35 15.46 0.81 -12.09
C LEU A 35 16.02 2.15 -11.63
N SER A 36 15.50 3.28 -12.10
CA SER A 36 16.00 4.59 -11.68
C SER A 36 15.81 4.85 -10.18
N THR A 37 14.75 4.31 -9.58
CA THR A 37 14.50 4.41 -8.12
C THR A 37 15.33 3.42 -7.29
N LEU A 38 15.74 2.29 -7.87
CA LEU A 38 16.63 1.33 -7.23
C LEU A 38 18.11 1.75 -7.34
N ASP A 39 18.52 2.30 -8.50
CA ASP A 39 19.90 2.70 -8.74
C ASP A 39 20.33 3.94 -7.95
N GLU A 40 19.42 4.84 -7.61
CA GLU A 40 19.73 6.01 -6.78
C GLU A 40 20.17 5.61 -5.35
N ASN A 41 19.69 4.45 -4.86
CA ASN A 41 20.08 3.93 -3.56
C ASN A 41 21.21 2.88 -3.62
N LEU A 42 21.34 2.14 -4.73
CA LEU A 42 22.44 1.19 -4.94
C LEU A 42 23.70 1.85 -5.47
N GLY A 43 23.60 2.99 -6.16
CA GLY A 43 24.75 3.76 -6.63
C GLY A 43 25.51 4.47 -5.51
N ALA A 44 24.91 4.64 -4.33
CA ALA A 44 25.58 5.20 -3.16
C ALA A 44 26.55 4.20 -2.49
N ASP A 45 26.34 2.90 -2.66
CA ASP A 45 27.19 1.85 -2.08
C ASP A 45 28.34 1.41 -2.98
N LEU A 46 28.39 1.89 -4.22
CA LEU A 46 29.48 1.59 -5.17
C LEU A 46 30.60 2.66 -5.14
N ASN A 47 31.00 3.12 -3.96
CA ASN A 47 32.31 3.63 -3.75
C ASN A 47 33.26 2.42 -3.71
N GLU A 48 33.47 1.80 -4.86
CA GLU A 48 34.47 0.77 -5.07
C GLU A 48 35.84 1.31 -4.72
N GLN A 49 36.43 0.74 -3.67
CA GLN A 49 37.88 0.74 -3.56
C GLN A 49 38.48 0.15 -4.85
N PRO A 50 39.46 0.80 -5.48
CA PRO A 50 40.08 0.24 -6.67
C PRO A 50 40.82 -1.04 -6.26
N ASP A 51 40.41 -2.17 -6.82
CA ASP A 51 41.14 -3.42 -6.74
C ASP A 51 42.53 -3.22 -7.34
N PRO A 52 43.63 -3.57 -6.60
CA PRO A 52 44.99 -3.38 -7.06
C PRO A 52 45.38 -4.32 -8.23
N ASP A 53 44.55 -5.30 -8.58
CA ASP A 53 44.83 -6.26 -9.63
C ASP A 53 44.01 -5.99 -10.89
N GLY A 54 44.52 -5.17 -11.77
CA GLY A 54 43.96 -4.65 -13.02
C GLY A 54 43.31 -5.65 -14.01
N ARG A 55 42.50 -6.59 -13.57
CA ARG A 55 41.64 -7.41 -14.43
C ARG A 55 40.31 -6.66 -14.64
N LYS A 56 40.32 -5.84 -15.66
CA LYS A 56 39.12 -5.30 -16.27
C LYS A 56 38.32 -6.44 -16.93
N ASP A 57 37.59 -7.18 -16.18
CA ASP A 57 36.51 -8.00 -16.74
C ASP A 57 35.45 -7.04 -17.26
N SER A 58 35.47 -6.81 -18.56
CA SER A 58 34.63 -5.90 -19.35
C SER A 58 33.14 -6.33 -19.40
N LEU A 59 32.72 -7.20 -18.48
CA LEU A 59 31.37 -7.72 -18.43
C LEU A 59 30.39 -6.86 -17.62
N ASP A 60 30.87 -5.91 -16.80
CA ASP A 60 30.10 -5.26 -15.77
C ASP A 60 29.97 -3.73 -15.94
N SER A 61 30.05 -3.25 -17.18
CA SER A 61 29.84 -1.83 -17.43
C SER A 61 28.38 -1.43 -17.10
N PRO A 62 28.14 -0.32 -16.35
CA PRO A 62 26.81 0.19 -16.00
C PRO A 62 25.87 0.29 -17.21
N ASN A 63 26.39 0.69 -18.36
CA ASN A 63 25.66 0.77 -19.61
C ASN A 63 25.04 -0.56 -20.09
N ARG A 64 25.66 -1.71 -19.79
CA ARG A 64 25.07 -3.01 -20.15
C ARG A 64 23.94 -3.41 -19.21
N ARG A 65 24.04 -3.10 -17.92
CA ARG A 65 22.96 -3.30 -16.96
C ARG A 65 21.75 -2.45 -17.32
N PHE A 66 21.95 -1.19 -17.71
CA PHE A 66 20.87 -0.33 -18.22
C PHE A 66 20.25 -0.85 -19.52
N ALA A 67 21.06 -1.35 -20.46
CA ALA A 67 20.55 -1.92 -21.71
C ALA A 67 19.79 -3.23 -21.48
N GLN A 68 20.23 -4.10 -20.58
CA GLN A 68 19.52 -5.33 -20.22
C GLN A 68 18.24 -5.06 -19.44
N ALA A 69 18.23 -4.02 -18.62
CA ALA A 69 17.05 -3.57 -17.90
C ALA A 69 16.00 -2.96 -18.83
N ALA A 70 16.41 -2.23 -19.84
CA ALA A 70 15.52 -1.70 -20.88
C ALA A 70 14.89 -2.79 -21.76
N GLN A 71 15.49 -3.98 -21.83
CA GLN A 71 14.97 -5.13 -22.59
C GLN A 71 14.01 -6.01 -21.80
N ARG A 72 13.79 -5.76 -20.49
CA ARG A 72 12.81 -6.52 -19.72
C ARG A 72 11.39 -6.17 -20.20
N PRO A 73 10.51 -7.17 -20.40
CA PRO A 73 9.14 -6.90 -20.81
C PRO A 73 8.44 -6.03 -19.75
N PRO A 74 7.53 -5.14 -20.15
CA PRO A 74 6.81 -4.28 -19.23
C PRO A 74 6.05 -5.13 -18.22
N MET A 75 6.30 -4.87 -16.92
CA MET A 75 5.67 -5.63 -15.85
C MET A 75 4.26 -5.12 -15.63
N THR A 76 3.27 -6.00 -15.76
CA THR A 76 1.89 -5.68 -15.45
C THR A 76 1.65 -5.80 -13.95
N TYR A 77 1.13 -4.75 -13.34
CA TYR A 77 0.84 -4.68 -11.92
C TYR A 77 -0.62 -4.31 -11.68
N TYR A 78 -1.23 -4.92 -10.68
CA TYR A 78 -2.61 -4.66 -10.28
C TYR A 78 -2.64 -4.02 -8.89
N PRO A 79 -2.72 -2.68 -8.77
CA PRO A 79 -2.66 -1.98 -7.49
C PRO A 79 -3.76 -2.36 -6.51
N ALA A 80 -4.92 -2.77 -6.99
CA ALA A 80 -6.02 -3.21 -6.14
C ALA A 80 -5.91 -4.66 -5.66
N ALA A 81 -5.02 -5.47 -6.23
CA ALA A 81 -4.83 -6.86 -5.83
C ALA A 81 -4.02 -6.96 -4.51
N GLY A 82 -4.18 -8.08 -3.81
CA GLY A 82 -3.43 -8.38 -2.60
C GLY A 82 -3.76 -7.54 -1.36
N SER A 83 -2.95 -7.63 -0.34
CA SER A 83 -3.08 -6.90 0.93
C SER A 83 -2.76 -5.41 0.78
N GLY A 84 -1.64 -5.08 0.17
CA GLY A 84 -1.16 -3.71 -0.02
C GLY A 84 -0.34 -3.15 1.13
N VAL A 85 -0.15 -3.86 2.24
CA VAL A 85 0.62 -3.39 3.40
C VAL A 85 2.11 -3.26 3.06
N ALA A 86 2.67 -4.23 2.34
CA ALA A 86 4.07 -4.23 1.94
C ALA A 86 4.42 -3.02 1.06
N GLU A 87 3.56 -2.71 0.10
CA GLU A 87 3.74 -1.57 -0.79
C GLU A 87 3.55 -0.23 -0.06
N VAL A 88 2.63 -0.16 0.91
CA VAL A 88 2.47 1.02 1.78
C VAL A 88 3.76 1.25 2.58
N LYS A 89 4.38 0.19 3.13
CA LYS A 89 5.66 0.26 3.83
C LYS A 89 6.77 0.80 2.92
N VAL A 90 6.85 0.31 1.68
CA VAL A 90 7.81 0.79 0.67
C VAL A 90 7.59 2.27 0.33
N ILE A 91 6.34 2.71 0.19
CA ILE A 91 6.02 4.13 -0.08
C ILE A 91 6.43 5.01 1.10
N LEU A 92 6.22 4.56 2.33
CA LEU A 92 6.59 5.30 3.54
C LEU A 92 8.12 5.34 3.77
N SER A 93 8.85 4.34 3.29
CA SER A 93 10.32 4.37 3.23
C SER A 93 10.87 5.37 2.21
N GLY A 94 10.02 5.93 1.33
CA GLY A 94 10.41 7.00 0.40
C GLY A 94 10.28 6.67 -1.07
N PHE A 95 9.94 5.45 -1.44
CA PHE A 95 9.76 5.06 -2.83
C PHE A 95 8.41 5.51 -3.38
N ILE A 96 8.36 5.88 -4.64
CA ILE A 96 7.12 6.33 -5.29
C ILE A 96 6.58 5.21 -6.18
N ILE A 97 5.46 4.60 -5.77
CA ILE A 97 4.74 3.64 -6.59
C ILE A 97 3.56 4.38 -7.25
N ARG A 98 3.71 4.69 -8.55
CA ARG A 98 2.69 5.44 -9.30
C ARG A 98 1.39 4.65 -9.40
N GLY A 99 0.26 5.31 -9.12
CA GLY A 99 -1.08 4.71 -9.25
C GLY A 99 -1.53 3.86 -8.05
N PHE A 100 -0.64 3.51 -7.12
CA PHE A 100 -0.96 2.64 -6.00
C PHE A 100 -1.92 3.30 -4.97
N LEU A 101 -1.65 4.54 -4.59
CA LEU A 101 -2.50 5.34 -3.69
C LEU A 101 -3.45 6.27 -4.47
N GLY A 102 -3.94 5.83 -5.62
CA GLY A 102 -4.85 6.60 -6.47
C GLY A 102 -6.32 6.48 -6.04
N PHE A 103 -7.13 7.47 -6.43
CA PHE A 103 -8.58 7.43 -6.21
C PHE A 103 -9.26 6.24 -6.90
N LYS A 104 -8.84 5.89 -8.11
CA LYS A 104 -9.33 4.70 -8.83
C LYS A 104 -9.04 3.41 -8.07
N THR A 105 -7.83 3.31 -7.53
CA THR A 105 -7.42 2.14 -6.72
C THR A 105 -8.22 2.06 -5.43
N LEU A 106 -8.48 3.20 -4.77
CA LEU A 106 -9.34 3.28 -3.58
C LEU A 106 -10.72 2.68 -3.85
N VAL A 107 -11.41 3.17 -4.89
CA VAL A 107 -12.77 2.71 -5.22
C VAL A 107 -12.78 1.22 -5.60
N ALA A 108 -11.87 0.80 -6.48
CA ALA A 108 -11.80 -0.59 -6.90
C ALA A 108 -11.46 -1.54 -5.74
N LYS A 109 -10.53 -1.13 -4.85
CA LYS A 109 -10.18 -1.91 -3.66
C LYS A 109 -11.34 -2.05 -2.69
N THR A 110 -12.07 -0.96 -2.44
CA THR A 110 -13.23 -0.95 -1.54
C THR A 110 -14.34 -1.86 -2.07
N ILE A 111 -14.71 -1.71 -3.35
CA ILE A 111 -15.74 -2.55 -3.98
C ILE A 111 -15.28 -4.01 -4.02
N GLY A 112 -14.04 -4.28 -4.43
CA GLY A 112 -13.47 -5.62 -4.48
C GLY A 112 -13.46 -6.30 -3.11
N LEU A 113 -13.12 -5.57 -2.04
CA LEU A 113 -13.13 -6.08 -0.67
C LEU A 113 -14.56 -6.44 -0.21
N ILE A 114 -15.53 -5.55 -0.47
CA ILE A 114 -16.95 -5.80 -0.11
C ILE A 114 -17.45 -7.06 -0.81
N LEU A 115 -17.22 -7.20 -2.11
CA LEU A 115 -17.64 -8.36 -2.89
C LEU A 115 -16.97 -9.65 -2.41
N SER A 116 -15.66 -9.59 -2.11
CA SER A 116 -14.90 -10.74 -1.63
C SER A 116 -15.33 -11.20 -0.24
N VAL A 117 -15.62 -10.27 0.67
CA VAL A 117 -16.13 -10.60 2.01
C VAL A 117 -17.58 -11.10 1.92
N ALA A 118 -18.41 -10.47 1.10
CA ALA A 118 -19.81 -10.89 0.90
C ALA A 118 -19.94 -12.28 0.27
N SER A 119 -18.93 -12.70 -0.53
CA SER A 119 -18.90 -14.07 -1.09
C SER A 119 -18.58 -15.15 -0.04
N GLY A 120 -18.26 -14.79 1.20
CA GLY A 120 -17.92 -15.75 2.25
C GLY A 120 -16.55 -16.41 2.10
N LEU A 121 -15.68 -15.87 1.24
CA LEU A 121 -14.30 -16.34 1.12
C LEU A 121 -13.53 -16.06 2.41
N SER A 122 -12.70 -17.02 2.84
CA SER A 122 -11.81 -16.88 4.00
C SER A 122 -10.65 -15.92 3.70
N LEU A 123 -10.96 -14.63 3.59
CA LEU A 123 -10.01 -13.57 3.30
C LEU A 123 -9.88 -12.61 4.49
N GLY A 124 -8.63 -12.22 4.79
CA GLY A 124 -8.35 -11.20 5.79
C GLY A 124 -8.74 -9.81 5.29
N LYS A 125 -9.44 -9.04 6.12
CA LYS A 125 -9.84 -7.65 5.83
C LYS A 125 -8.82 -6.62 6.26
N GLU A 126 -7.88 -6.99 7.13
CA GLU A 126 -6.98 -6.09 7.86
C GLU A 126 -6.03 -5.36 6.90
N GLY A 127 -5.31 -6.10 6.07
CA GLY A 127 -4.37 -5.53 5.09
C GLY A 127 -5.04 -4.59 4.09
N PRO A 128 -6.12 -5.00 3.43
CA PRO A 128 -6.87 -4.12 2.55
C PRO A 128 -7.40 -2.85 3.22
N LEU A 129 -7.79 -2.90 4.51
CA LEU A 129 -8.20 -1.71 5.25
C LEU A 129 -7.06 -0.71 5.47
N VAL A 130 -5.85 -1.19 5.75
CA VAL A 130 -4.64 -0.33 5.84
C VAL A 130 -4.39 0.38 4.51
N HIS A 131 -4.49 -0.34 3.40
CA HIS A 131 -4.32 0.25 2.07
C HIS A 131 -5.41 1.29 1.74
N ILE A 132 -6.68 0.97 2.03
CA ILE A 132 -7.81 1.89 1.84
C ILE A 132 -7.60 3.16 2.67
N ALA A 133 -7.25 3.04 3.96
CA ALA A 133 -6.97 4.17 4.83
C ALA A 133 -5.82 5.03 4.30
N SER A 134 -4.73 4.40 3.83
CA SER A 134 -3.60 5.11 3.21
C SER A 134 -4.00 5.82 1.92
N CYS A 135 -4.87 5.24 1.09
CA CYS A 135 -5.42 5.91 -0.10
C CYS A 135 -6.24 7.13 0.28
N ILE A 136 -7.09 7.04 1.32
CA ILE A 136 -7.87 8.18 1.84
C ILE A 136 -6.93 9.28 2.33
N GLY A 137 -5.90 8.93 3.10
CA GLY A 137 -4.87 9.87 3.56
C GLY A 137 -4.17 10.57 2.40
N ASN A 138 -3.82 9.84 1.34
CA ASN A 138 -3.19 10.41 0.15
C ASN A 138 -4.13 11.35 -0.62
N VAL A 139 -5.41 11.00 -0.75
CA VAL A 139 -6.42 11.86 -1.38
C VAL A 139 -6.61 13.13 -0.56
N ALA A 140 -6.71 13.02 0.78
CA ALA A 140 -6.80 14.16 1.67
C ALA A 140 -5.58 15.10 1.56
N CYS A 141 -4.36 14.55 1.46
CA CYS A 141 -3.14 15.33 1.24
C CYS A 141 -3.18 16.16 -0.05
N ARG A 142 -3.86 15.67 -1.09
CA ARG A 142 -3.97 16.41 -2.37
C ARG A 142 -4.92 17.60 -2.31
N ILE A 143 -5.88 17.58 -1.40
CA ILE A 143 -6.86 18.66 -1.24
C ILE A 143 -6.18 19.91 -0.59
N PHE A 144 -5.17 19.69 0.25
CA PHE A 144 -4.49 20.75 0.97
C PHE A 144 -3.08 20.98 0.40
N GLU A 145 -2.82 22.12 -0.22
CA GLU A 145 -1.51 22.49 -0.80
C GLU A 145 -0.34 22.36 0.17
N LYS A 146 -0.58 22.67 1.45
CA LYS A 146 0.42 22.56 2.52
C LYS A 146 1.04 21.18 2.66
N TYR A 147 0.29 20.13 2.32
CA TYR A 147 0.73 18.72 2.41
C TYR A 147 1.12 18.17 1.05
N SER A 148 0.64 18.77 -0.03
CA SER A 148 1.02 18.40 -1.39
C SER A 148 2.44 18.79 -1.73
N SER A 149 2.93 19.93 -1.21
CA SER A 149 4.27 20.46 -1.49
C SER A 149 5.38 19.92 -0.58
N ASN A 150 5.03 19.22 0.50
CA ASN A 150 6.02 18.74 1.48
C ASN A 150 5.90 17.22 1.68
N ASP A 151 6.83 16.47 1.08
CA ASP A 151 6.83 15.00 1.12
C ASP A 151 7.00 14.44 2.54
N ALA A 152 7.76 15.09 3.41
CA ALA A 152 7.92 14.64 4.79
C ALA A 152 6.57 14.69 5.56
N LYS A 153 5.84 15.79 5.43
CA LYS A 153 4.51 15.93 6.05
C LYS A 153 3.49 14.98 5.44
N ARG A 154 3.59 14.74 4.14
CA ARG A 154 2.73 13.78 3.46
C ARG A 154 2.95 12.36 4.00
N ARG A 155 4.20 11.95 4.22
CA ARG A 155 4.52 10.65 4.84
C ARG A 155 3.99 10.54 6.27
N GLU A 156 4.06 11.60 7.09
CA GLU A 156 3.46 11.61 8.43
C GLU A 156 1.95 11.35 8.38
N ILE A 157 1.24 11.97 7.43
CA ILE A 157 -0.22 11.76 7.27
C ILE A 157 -0.52 10.35 6.76
N LEU A 158 0.27 9.85 5.81
CA LEU A 158 0.12 8.48 5.31
C LEU A 158 0.35 7.45 6.41
N SER A 159 1.36 7.67 7.27
CA SER A 159 1.64 6.82 8.43
C SER A 159 0.47 6.86 9.43
N ALA A 160 -0.06 8.04 9.75
CA ALA A 160 -1.21 8.19 10.62
C ALA A 160 -2.49 7.55 10.05
N SER A 161 -2.71 7.66 8.74
CA SER A 161 -3.86 7.01 8.09
C SER A 161 -3.71 5.49 8.04
N ALA A 162 -2.51 4.96 7.81
CA ALA A 162 -2.26 3.51 7.90
C ALA A 162 -2.55 2.99 9.32
N ALA A 163 -2.08 3.71 10.36
CA ALA A 163 -2.38 3.40 11.75
C ALA A 163 -3.88 3.39 12.06
N SER A 164 -4.62 4.38 11.53
CA SER A 164 -6.07 4.43 11.71
C SER A 164 -6.79 3.24 11.05
N GLY A 165 -6.29 2.78 9.90
CA GLY A 165 -6.79 1.58 9.23
C GLY A 165 -6.65 0.33 10.10
N VAL A 166 -5.50 0.15 10.77
CA VAL A 166 -5.27 -0.94 11.74
C VAL A 166 -6.16 -0.77 12.97
N ALA A 167 -6.25 0.45 13.51
CA ALA A 167 -7.07 0.73 14.69
C ALA A 167 -8.54 0.36 14.47
N VAL A 168 -9.09 0.68 13.30
CA VAL A 168 -10.48 0.32 12.94
C VAL A 168 -10.62 -1.17 12.69
N ALA A 169 -9.62 -1.82 12.06
CA ALA A 169 -9.67 -3.26 11.78
C ALA A 169 -9.74 -4.12 13.04
N PHE A 170 -8.96 -3.74 14.06
CA PHE A 170 -8.81 -4.51 15.31
C PHE A 170 -9.54 -3.90 16.50
N GLY A 171 -10.14 -2.72 16.37
CA GLY A 171 -10.76 -2.01 17.49
C GLY A 171 -9.75 -1.50 18.53
N SER A 172 -8.48 -1.36 18.16
CA SER A 172 -7.38 -1.03 19.07
C SER A 172 -6.61 0.21 18.62
N PRO A 173 -6.86 1.39 19.20
CA PRO A 173 -6.13 2.62 18.86
C PRO A 173 -4.63 2.52 19.15
N ILE A 174 -4.28 1.92 20.29
CA ILE A 174 -2.87 1.74 20.69
C ILE A 174 -2.17 0.76 19.74
N GLY A 175 -2.83 -0.34 19.39
CA GLY A 175 -2.31 -1.30 18.41
C GLY A 175 -2.04 -0.68 17.05
N GLY A 176 -2.91 0.23 16.58
CA GLY A 176 -2.68 0.98 15.34
C GLY A 176 -1.45 1.87 15.40
N VAL A 177 -1.25 2.59 16.51
CA VAL A 177 -0.07 3.45 16.71
C VAL A 177 1.21 2.63 16.76
N LEU A 178 1.22 1.52 17.51
CA LEU A 178 2.38 0.63 17.62
C LEU A 178 2.74 0.00 16.27
N PHE A 179 1.74 -0.44 15.51
CA PHE A 179 1.95 -0.93 14.15
C PHE A 179 2.61 0.13 13.25
N SER A 180 2.14 1.36 13.31
CA SER A 180 2.72 2.45 12.53
C SER A 180 4.16 2.77 12.96
N LEU A 181 4.45 2.67 14.26
CA LEU A 181 5.76 2.97 14.81
C LEU A 181 6.79 1.88 14.46
N GLU A 182 6.40 0.60 14.53
CA GLU A 182 7.31 -0.52 14.34
C GLU A 182 7.43 -0.95 12.88
N GLU A 183 6.28 -1.04 12.17
CA GLU A 183 6.26 -1.63 10.83
C GLU A 183 6.35 -0.60 9.71
N VAL A 184 5.82 0.60 9.93
CA VAL A 184 5.50 1.53 8.84
C VAL A 184 6.46 2.71 8.79
N SER A 185 6.96 3.19 9.92
CA SER A 185 7.77 4.40 10.00
C SER A 185 9.18 4.13 10.48
N TYR A 186 10.15 4.43 9.63
CA TYR A 186 11.58 4.37 10.00
C TYR A 186 11.97 5.50 10.98
N TYR A 187 11.32 6.67 10.87
CA TYR A 187 11.53 7.81 11.75
C TYR A 187 10.20 8.36 12.24
N PHE A 188 9.99 8.32 13.54
CA PHE A 188 8.71 8.72 14.17
C PHE A 188 8.94 9.78 15.26
N PRO A 189 8.79 11.09 14.94
CA PRO A 189 8.93 12.14 15.94
C PRO A 189 7.80 12.09 16.99
N PRO A 190 8.08 12.44 18.26
CA PRO A 190 7.07 12.38 19.35
C PRO A 190 5.78 13.16 19.06
N LYS A 191 5.87 14.25 18.30
CA LYS A 191 4.70 15.03 17.88
C LYS A 191 3.78 14.24 16.94
N THR A 192 4.34 13.40 16.09
CA THR A 192 3.60 12.55 15.16
C THR A 192 2.90 11.41 15.91
N LEU A 193 3.52 10.87 16.95
CA LEU A 193 2.92 9.84 17.79
C LEU A 193 1.58 10.30 18.39
N PHE A 194 1.55 11.49 18.99
CA PHE A 194 0.31 12.02 19.57
C PHE A 194 -0.78 12.25 18.51
N ARG A 195 -0.40 12.79 17.36
CA ARG A 195 -1.34 13.03 16.24
C ARG A 195 -1.90 11.72 15.69
N THR A 196 -1.05 10.70 15.55
CA THR A 196 -1.45 9.37 15.08
C THR A 196 -2.41 8.71 16.07
N PHE A 197 -2.12 8.80 17.37
CA PHE A 197 -2.99 8.28 18.42
C PHE A 197 -4.38 8.94 18.40
N PHE A 198 -4.41 10.26 18.28
CA PHE A 198 -5.67 11.00 18.17
C PHE A 198 -6.45 10.60 16.91
N CYS A 199 -5.75 10.46 15.78
CA CYS A 199 -6.35 9.99 14.52
C CYS A 199 -6.98 8.59 14.68
N CYS A 200 -6.28 7.66 15.35
CA CYS A 200 -6.78 6.31 15.61
C CYS A 200 -8.04 6.31 16.48
N ILE A 201 -8.07 7.14 17.55
CA ILE A 201 -9.25 7.25 18.42
C ILE A 201 -10.45 7.80 17.64
N VAL A 202 -10.28 8.91 16.92
CA VAL A 202 -11.36 9.53 16.17
C VAL A 202 -11.90 8.57 15.10
N SER A 203 -11.02 7.87 14.39
CA SER A 203 -11.41 6.89 13.39
C SER A 203 -12.19 5.72 13.99
N LEU A 204 -11.82 5.25 15.17
CA LEU A 204 -12.52 4.18 15.87
C LEU A 204 -13.90 4.64 16.33
N LEU A 205 -14.00 5.82 16.94
CA LEU A 205 -15.28 6.38 17.43
C LEU A 205 -16.27 6.65 16.29
N SER A 206 -15.77 7.03 15.12
CA SER A 206 -16.60 7.25 13.93
C SER A 206 -16.97 5.95 13.20
N SER A 207 -16.36 4.82 13.55
CA SER A 207 -16.64 3.54 12.91
C SER A 207 -17.98 2.96 13.36
N PRO A 208 -18.86 2.52 12.43
CA PRO A 208 -20.12 1.88 12.80
C PRO A 208 -19.91 0.58 13.60
N ALA A 209 -18.77 -0.08 13.49
CA ALA A 209 -18.45 -1.27 14.28
C ALA A 209 -18.43 -1.00 15.80
N HIS A 210 -18.02 0.21 16.22
CA HIS A 210 -18.07 0.59 17.63
C HIS A 210 -19.49 0.77 18.15
N HIS A 211 -20.40 1.27 17.30
CA HIS A 211 -21.82 1.39 17.66
C HIS A 211 -22.50 0.03 17.81
N VAL A 212 -22.16 -0.95 16.98
CA VAL A 212 -22.73 -2.31 17.07
C VAL A 212 -22.23 -3.03 18.32
N ALA A 213 -20.96 -2.88 18.71
CA ALA A 213 -20.41 -3.49 19.92
C ALA A 213 -21.00 -2.92 21.23
N ASN A 214 -21.52 -1.69 21.22
CA ASN A 214 -22.19 -1.08 22.39
C ASN A 214 -23.68 -1.42 22.50
N ILE A 215 -24.27 -2.07 21.50
CA ILE A 215 -25.71 -2.45 21.46
C ILE A 215 -25.88 -3.95 21.77
N ALA A 216 -24.82 -4.74 21.70
CA ALA A 216 -24.80 -6.16 22.03
C ALA A 216 -24.30 -6.39 23.46
#